data_5d3767fa366a98aa0eb3c1448bbb1baa
#
_entry.id   5d3767fa366a98aa0eb3c1448bbb1baa
#
_cell.length_a   1.000
_cell.length_b   1.000
_cell.length_c   1.000
_cell.angle_alpha   90.00
_cell.angle_beta   90.00
_cell.angle_gamma   90.00
#
_symmetry.space_group_name_H-M   'P 1'
#
loop_
_entity.id
_entity.type
_entity.pdbx_description
1 polymer ?
#
loop_
_entity_poly.entity_id
_entity_poly.type
_entity_poly.pdbx_seq_one_letter_code
_entity_poly.pdbx_strand_id
1 'polypeptide(L)'
;MRRIGPIMIIEGANNSKVPFSRSLYINSKDKVLIDTGADPAELRALDDEYGVDLVVNTHYHPDHTLHNHLFRNTEKWINPLEFETIQSIEGIARGNGVYQEWGPRGVEALRKQMPKEWVQNLGEISGTYQYDVEYNFSGVKVHFLHTPGHTKGYTSPYFPELGVVYTGDFDMTSFGPWYFGTDGDINEFIESSKVLLELDAETYITGHQKGVFTRQEFIEAMSKYIAMIDQRDEIIEKSVRQGMNFEELSNIGIFYPKKMLEVLILKTWERSGIRKHLQRLGYSVQGSEIELVNK
;
A
#
# COMPACT_ATOMS: atom_id res chain seq x y z
N MET A 1 -0.09 -10.77 20.75
CA MET A 1 1.02 -9.96 20.15
C MET A 1 2.27 -10.81 19.98
N ARG A 2 2.83 -10.88 18.77
CA ARG A 2 4.10 -11.59 18.47
C ARG A 2 5.25 -10.59 18.62
N ARG A 3 6.44 -11.05 19.08
CA ARG A 3 7.62 -10.19 19.28
C ARG A 3 8.84 -10.77 18.57
N ILE A 4 9.67 -9.88 18.02
CA ILE A 4 11.00 -10.19 17.47
C ILE A 4 11.96 -9.14 18.06
N GLY A 5 12.69 -9.52 19.11
CA GLY A 5 13.47 -8.57 19.89
C GLY A 5 12.58 -7.42 20.43
N PRO A 6 12.93 -6.16 20.17
CA PRO A 6 12.16 -4.99 20.56
C PRO A 6 10.92 -4.74 19.68
N ILE A 7 10.79 -5.42 18.55
CA ILE A 7 9.66 -5.22 17.62
C ILE A 7 8.45 -6.05 18.08
N MET A 8 7.32 -5.39 18.26
CA MET A 8 6.03 -6.01 18.53
C MET A 8 5.16 -5.91 17.28
N ILE A 9 4.59 -7.04 16.85
CA ILE A 9 3.68 -7.13 15.72
C ILE A 9 2.26 -7.07 16.27
N ILE A 10 1.49 -6.06 15.82
CA ILE A 10 0.11 -5.85 16.22
C ILE A 10 -0.77 -6.26 15.04
N GLU A 11 -1.63 -7.24 15.28
CA GLU A 11 -2.50 -7.78 14.22
C GLU A 11 -3.63 -6.80 13.89
N GLY A 12 -3.99 -6.74 12.62
CA GLY A 12 -5.20 -6.05 12.18
C GLY A 12 -6.45 -6.87 12.53
N ALA A 13 -7.57 -6.19 12.76
CA ALA A 13 -8.85 -6.86 12.91
C ALA A 13 -9.17 -7.72 11.67
N ASN A 14 -10.05 -8.70 11.84
CA ASN A 14 -10.46 -9.60 10.76
C ASN A 14 -9.28 -10.29 10.03
N ASN A 15 -8.28 -10.74 10.80
CA ASN A 15 -7.06 -11.38 10.26
C ASN A 15 -6.29 -10.46 9.30
N SER A 16 -6.19 -9.18 9.66
CA SER A 16 -5.51 -8.13 8.86
C SER A 16 -6.00 -8.08 7.40
N LYS A 17 -7.28 -8.30 7.15
CA LYS A 17 -7.88 -8.07 5.84
C LYS A 17 -8.29 -6.61 5.70
N VAL A 18 -8.12 -6.04 4.52
CA VAL A 18 -8.61 -4.70 4.20
C VAL A 18 -10.05 -4.51 4.72
N PRO A 19 -10.37 -3.45 5.45
CA PRO A 19 -9.61 -2.19 5.63
C PRO A 19 -8.61 -2.17 6.80
N PHE A 20 -8.14 -3.29 7.29
CA PHE A 20 -7.17 -3.38 8.38
C PHE A 20 -5.86 -3.97 7.88
N SER A 21 -4.75 -3.47 8.42
CA SER A 21 -3.41 -4.01 8.20
C SER A 21 -2.70 -4.27 9.53
N ARG A 22 -1.51 -4.86 9.50
CA ARG A 22 -0.64 -4.94 10.67
C ARG A 22 0.04 -3.61 10.92
N SER A 23 0.32 -3.38 12.19
CA SER A 23 1.20 -2.31 12.64
C SER A 23 2.42 -2.92 13.33
N LEU A 24 3.56 -2.22 13.29
CA LEU A 24 4.72 -2.60 14.08
C LEU A 24 4.97 -1.56 15.17
N TYR A 25 5.35 -2.02 16.35
CA TYR A 25 5.72 -1.14 17.44
C TYR A 25 7.14 -1.43 17.90
N ILE A 26 7.96 -0.38 17.93
CA ILE A 26 9.34 -0.43 18.44
C ILE A 26 9.27 -0.13 19.94
N ASN A 27 9.40 -1.18 20.75
CA ASN A 27 9.42 -1.06 22.20
C ASN A 27 10.82 -0.80 22.72
N SER A 28 11.27 0.44 22.58
CA SER A 28 12.55 0.96 23.10
C SER A 28 12.26 2.15 24.02
N LYS A 29 13.28 2.98 24.34
CA LYS A 29 13.03 4.24 25.07
C LYS A 29 12.23 5.21 24.20
N ASP A 30 12.51 5.27 22.89
CA ASP A 30 11.70 5.98 21.89
C ASP A 30 10.58 5.04 21.43
N LYS A 31 9.35 5.38 21.71
CA LYS A 31 8.16 4.57 21.47
C LYS A 31 7.59 4.84 20.07
N VAL A 32 7.96 4.05 19.08
CA VAL A 32 7.60 4.31 17.68
C VAL A 32 6.59 3.28 17.19
N LEU A 33 5.47 3.76 16.67
CA LEU A 33 4.45 2.96 16.01
C LEU A 33 4.55 3.15 14.48
N ILE A 34 4.75 2.06 13.75
CA ILE A 34 4.77 2.05 12.28
C ILE A 34 3.42 1.56 11.79
N ASP A 35 2.72 2.41 11.05
CA ASP A 35 1.34 2.29 10.60
C ASP A 35 0.31 2.17 11.73
N THR A 36 -0.93 2.49 11.44
CA THR A 36 -2.05 2.47 12.39
C THR A 36 -3.25 1.69 11.86
N GLY A 37 -3.02 0.73 10.96
CA GLY A 37 -4.09 -0.12 10.42
C GLY A 37 -4.48 -1.30 11.31
N ALA A 38 -3.76 -1.55 12.40
CA ALA A 38 -4.05 -2.64 13.33
C ALA A 38 -5.39 -2.47 14.07
N ASP A 39 -5.79 -3.50 14.80
CA ASP A 39 -7.03 -3.47 15.60
C ASP A 39 -7.04 -2.27 16.55
N PRO A 40 -8.05 -1.40 16.51
CA PRO A 40 -8.07 -0.18 17.32
C PRO A 40 -8.11 -0.43 18.82
N ALA A 41 -8.63 -1.56 19.28
CA ALA A 41 -8.60 -1.92 20.70
C ALA A 41 -7.18 -2.31 21.13
N GLU A 42 -6.47 -3.06 20.28
CA GLU A 42 -5.07 -3.42 20.53
C GLU A 42 -4.16 -2.18 20.50
N LEU A 43 -4.42 -1.23 19.57
CA LEU A 43 -3.66 0.02 19.48
C LEU A 43 -3.86 0.90 20.72
N ARG A 44 -5.09 1.00 21.24
CA ARG A 44 -5.36 1.74 22.50
C ARG A 44 -4.71 1.05 23.70
N ALA A 45 -4.85 -0.26 23.81
CA ALA A 45 -4.22 -1.02 24.89
C ALA A 45 -2.69 -0.88 24.87
N LEU A 46 -2.09 -0.84 23.67
CA LEU A 46 -0.66 -0.59 23.48
C LEU A 46 -0.26 0.81 24.00
N ASP A 47 -1.02 1.84 23.61
CA ASP A 47 -0.74 3.23 24.02
C ASP A 47 -0.93 3.40 25.53
N ASP A 48 -1.98 2.80 26.11
CA ASP A 48 -2.23 2.83 27.55
C ASP A 48 -1.11 2.12 28.35
N GLU A 49 -0.55 1.01 27.84
CA GLU A 49 0.45 0.21 28.54
C GLU A 49 1.88 0.75 28.34
N TYR A 50 2.22 1.16 27.10
CA TYR A 50 3.60 1.49 26.73
C TYR A 50 3.78 2.95 26.33
N GLY A 51 2.73 3.64 25.86
CA GLY A 51 2.78 4.95 25.22
C GLY A 51 3.26 4.90 23.76
N VAL A 52 2.99 5.96 23.01
CA VAL A 52 3.48 6.17 21.63
C VAL A 52 4.02 7.59 21.50
N ASP A 53 5.32 7.73 21.24
CA ASP A 53 5.99 9.03 21.07
C ASP A 53 5.97 9.52 19.62
N LEU A 54 5.94 8.58 18.66
CA LEU A 54 5.97 8.87 17.23
C LEU A 54 5.18 7.82 16.46
N VAL A 55 4.32 8.26 15.54
CA VAL A 55 3.72 7.42 14.50
C VAL A 55 4.45 7.64 13.19
N VAL A 56 4.83 6.57 12.49
CA VAL A 56 5.45 6.63 11.17
C VAL A 56 4.57 5.85 10.20
N ASN A 57 4.02 6.51 9.18
CA ASN A 57 3.24 5.86 8.15
C ASN A 57 4.13 5.48 6.96
N THR A 58 4.02 4.24 6.50
CA THR A 58 4.76 3.73 5.33
C THR A 58 4.27 4.40 4.05
N HIS A 59 2.96 4.61 3.93
CA HIS A 59 2.30 5.27 2.82
C HIS A 59 0.90 5.80 3.24
N TYR A 60 0.21 6.51 2.33
CA TYR A 60 -1.02 7.25 2.65
C TYR A 60 -2.31 6.42 2.65
N HIS A 61 -2.32 5.15 2.27
CA HIS A 61 -3.55 4.37 2.14
C HIS A 61 -4.33 4.26 3.46
N PRO A 62 -5.67 4.25 3.37
CA PRO A 62 -6.52 4.27 4.57
C PRO A 62 -6.28 3.12 5.53
N ASP A 63 -6.03 1.92 5.03
CA ASP A 63 -5.80 0.71 5.83
C ASP A 63 -4.46 0.71 6.58
N HIS A 64 -3.57 1.67 6.29
CA HIS A 64 -2.31 1.91 7.03
C HIS A 64 -2.37 3.16 7.91
N THR A 65 -3.30 4.06 7.68
CA THR A 65 -3.43 5.33 8.39
C THR A 65 -4.75 5.47 9.15
N LEU A 66 -5.57 4.40 9.17
CA LEU A 66 -6.95 4.40 9.62
C LEU A 66 -7.14 4.95 11.03
N HIS A 67 -6.22 4.63 11.92
CA HIS A 67 -6.33 4.98 13.33
C HIS A 67 -5.30 6.04 13.78
N ASN A 68 -4.72 6.82 12.85
CA ASN A 68 -3.87 7.96 13.20
C ASN A 68 -4.54 8.90 14.21
N HIS A 69 -5.86 9.05 14.13
CA HIS A 69 -6.67 9.87 15.02
C HIS A 69 -6.68 9.40 16.48
N LEU A 70 -6.28 8.19 16.79
CA LEU A 70 -6.14 7.73 18.18
C LEU A 70 -4.96 8.39 18.89
N PHE A 71 -3.94 8.81 18.13
CA PHE A 71 -2.68 9.36 18.62
C PHE A 71 -2.61 10.89 18.39
N ARG A 72 -3.61 11.63 18.89
CA ARG A 72 -3.79 13.07 18.59
C ARG A 72 -2.64 13.98 19.01
N ASN A 73 -2.00 13.65 20.12
CA ASN A 73 -0.91 14.46 20.69
C ASN A 73 0.48 13.94 20.31
N THR A 74 0.54 12.93 19.45
CA THR A 74 1.76 12.28 19.00
C THR A 74 2.17 12.81 17.63
N GLU A 75 3.45 13.07 17.42
CA GLU A 75 3.97 13.39 16.09
C GLU A 75 3.68 12.25 15.11
N LYS A 76 3.34 12.64 13.88
CA LYS A 76 3.05 11.69 12.80
C LYS A 76 3.88 12.04 11.59
N TRP A 77 4.70 11.10 11.15
CA TRP A 77 5.55 11.25 9.98
C TRP A 77 5.09 10.33 8.86
N ILE A 78 5.29 10.81 7.63
CA ILE A 78 5.12 10.03 6.41
C ILE A 78 6.31 10.30 5.49
N ASN A 79 6.47 9.51 4.44
CA ASN A 79 7.46 9.79 3.42
C ASN A 79 7.20 11.15 2.72
N PRO A 80 8.25 11.84 2.21
CA PRO A 80 8.10 13.19 1.67
C PRO A 80 7.27 13.26 0.38
N LEU A 81 7.21 12.18 -0.41
CA LEU A 81 6.46 12.16 -1.68
C LEU A 81 4.94 12.07 -1.49
N GLU A 82 4.49 11.66 -0.31
CA GLU A 82 3.06 11.49 0.00
C GLU A 82 2.54 12.49 1.03
N PHE A 83 3.40 13.35 1.55
CA PHE A 83 3.04 14.34 2.57
C PHE A 83 1.82 15.19 2.14
N GLU A 84 1.84 15.74 0.93
CA GLU A 84 0.72 16.53 0.41
C GLU A 84 -0.52 15.67 0.10
N THR A 85 -0.31 14.41 -0.30
CA THR A 85 -1.40 13.48 -0.65
C THR A 85 -2.29 13.18 0.55
N ILE A 86 -1.72 12.92 1.73
CA ILE A 86 -2.47 12.54 2.93
C ILE A 86 -3.14 13.73 3.63
N GLN A 87 -2.82 14.98 3.28
CA GLN A 87 -3.36 16.17 3.95
C GLN A 87 -4.87 16.37 3.73
N SER A 88 -5.45 15.78 2.69
CA SER A 88 -6.87 15.97 2.37
C SER A 88 -7.47 14.80 1.61
N ILE A 89 -8.80 14.67 1.71
CA ILE A 89 -9.54 13.67 0.93
C ILE A 89 -9.41 13.91 -0.59
N GLU A 90 -9.19 15.16 -1.04
CA GLU A 90 -8.92 15.45 -2.44
C GLU A 90 -7.52 14.97 -2.84
N GLY A 91 -6.51 15.16 -1.97
CA GLY A 91 -5.16 14.61 -2.16
C GLY A 91 -5.21 13.09 -2.31
N ILE A 92 -5.90 12.40 -1.40
CA ILE A 92 -6.14 10.95 -1.48
C ILE A 92 -6.84 10.57 -2.79
N ALA A 93 -7.89 11.29 -3.19
CA ALA A 93 -8.60 11.02 -4.44
C ALA A 93 -7.74 11.23 -5.70
N ARG A 94 -6.78 12.15 -5.63
CA ARG A 94 -5.79 12.35 -6.71
C ARG A 94 -4.75 11.23 -6.73
N GLY A 95 -4.21 10.85 -5.59
CA GLY A 95 -3.23 9.76 -5.49
C GLY A 95 -3.81 8.42 -5.96
N ASN A 96 -5.02 8.08 -5.56
CA ASN A 96 -5.65 6.81 -5.92
C ASN A 96 -6.41 6.81 -7.27
N GLY A 97 -6.36 7.91 -8.04
CA GLY A 97 -6.91 8.00 -9.40
C GLY A 97 -8.41 8.36 -9.50
N VAL A 98 -9.11 8.43 -8.38
CA VAL A 98 -10.56 8.71 -8.38
C VAL A 98 -10.88 10.12 -8.89
N TYR A 99 -10.03 11.12 -8.57
CA TYR A 99 -10.22 12.48 -9.08
C TYR A 99 -10.04 12.57 -10.60
N GLN A 100 -9.04 11.89 -11.15
CA GLN A 100 -8.76 11.91 -12.60
C GLN A 100 -9.89 11.30 -13.41
N GLU A 101 -10.54 10.24 -12.90
CA GLU A 101 -11.62 9.57 -13.61
C GLU A 101 -12.99 10.29 -13.43
N TRP A 102 -13.26 10.87 -12.24
CA TRP A 102 -14.59 11.34 -11.87
C TRP A 102 -14.66 12.79 -11.38
N GLY A 103 -13.52 13.49 -11.28
CA GLY A 103 -13.45 14.87 -10.77
C GLY A 103 -14.00 15.02 -9.34
N PRO A 104 -14.62 16.18 -9.02
CA PRO A 104 -15.18 16.45 -7.69
C PRO A 104 -16.26 15.44 -7.25
N ARG A 105 -16.98 14.83 -8.20
CA ARG A 105 -17.96 13.77 -7.90
C ARG A 105 -17.30 12.53 -7.31
N GLY A 106 -16.10 12.18 -7.81
CA GLY A 106 -15.31 11.08 -7.27
C GLY A 106 -14.84 11.36 -5.85
N VAL A 107 -14.38 12.58 -5.56
CA VAL A 107 -13.98 12.99 -4.21
C VAL A 107 -15.11 12.83 -3.22
N GLU A 108 -16.32 13.26 -3.60
CA GLU A 108 -17.50 13.16 -2.73
C GLU A 108 -17.94 11.69 -2.52
N ALA A 109 -17.81 10.85 -3.55
CA ALA A 109 -18.06 9.41 -3.43
C ALA A 109 -17.06 8.74 -2.50
N LEU A 110 -15.78 9.06 -2.63
CA LEU A 110 -14.71 8.59 -1.74
C LEU A 110 -14.99 9.02 -0.29
N ARG A 111 -15.27 10.29 -0.06
CA ARG A 111 -15.60 10.84 1.26
C ARG A 111 -16.72 10.07 1.96
N LYS A 112 -17.78 9.68 1.22
CA LYS A 112 -18.93 8.95 1.76
C LYS A 112 -18.61 7.48 2.10
N GLN A 113 -17.63 6.91 1.44
CA GLN A 113 -17.23 5.51 1.64
C GLN A 113 -16.20 5.33 2.77
N MET A 114 -15.44 6.37 3.06
CA MET A 114 -14.40 6.32 4.10
C MET A 114 -15.00 6.58 5.51
N PRO A 115 -14.39 6.00 6.56
CA PRO A 115 -14.79 6.29 7.94
C PRO A 115 -14.71 7.79 8.25
N LYS A 116 -15.75 8.32 8.90
CA LYS A 116 -15.83 9.76 9.21
C LYS A 116 -14.65 10.24 10.05
N GLU A 117 -14.28 9.46 11.05
CA GLU A 117 -13.16 9.76 11.95
C GLU A 117 -11.86 9.90 11.17
N TRP A 118 -11.60 9.01 10.22
CA TRP A 118 -10.41 9.09 9.38
C TRP A 118 -10.45 10.35 8.49
N VAL A 119 -11.56 10.62 7.80
CA VAL A 119 -11.71 11.79 6.92
C VAL A 119 -11.55 13.11 7.68
N GLN A 120 -12.06 13.19 8.92
CA GLN A 120 -12.02 14.40 9.74
C GLN A 120 -10.63 14.70 10.30
N ASN A 121 -9.76 13.68 10.39
CA ASN A 121 -8.42 13.80 10.94
C ASN A 121 -7.32 13.70 9.87
N LEU A 122 -7.67 13.77 8.58
CA LEU A 122 -6.68 14.00 7.53
C LEU A 122 -5.98 15.35 7.75
N GLY A 123 -4.69 15.43 7.43
CA GLY A 123 -3.89 16.63 7.65
C GLY A 123 -3.22 16.71 9.04
N GLU A 124 -3.35 15.69 9.88
CA GLU A 124 -2.65 15.62 11.17
C GLU A 124 -1.18 15.16 11.05
N ILE A 125 -0.66 14.95 9.84
CA ILE A 125 0.75 14.60 9.62
C ILE A 125 1.60 15.84 9.84
N SER A 126 2.55 15.76 10.78
CA SER A 126 3.37 16.88 11.24
C SER A 126 4.79 16.92 10.67
N GLY A 127 5.25 15.82 10.05
CA GLY A 127 6.60 15.74 9.55
C GLY A 127 6.83 14.67 8.49
N THR A 128 8.06 14.63 7.99
CA THR A 128 8.52 13.63 7.03
C THR A 128 9.81 12.99 7.49
N TYR A 129 10.03 11.74 7.07
CA TYR A 129 11.34 11.08 7.19
C TYR A 129 12.06 11.04 5.84
N GLN A 130 13.36 10.76 5.86
CA GLN A 130 14.16 10.60 4.65
C GLN A 130 14.26 9.13 4.27
N TYR A 131 14.29 8.85 2.97
CA TYR A 131 14.52 7.50 2.45
C TYR A 131 15.98 7.06 2.63
N ASP A 132 16.16 5.76 2.78
CA ASP A 132 17.46 5.09 2.77
C ASP A 132 18.48 5.63 3.77
N VAL A 133 17.99 6.30 4.81
CA VAL A 133 18.77 6.81 5.93
C VAL A 133 18.54 5.94 7.15
N GLU A 134 19.61 5.66 7.90
CA GLU A 134 19.49 4.95 9.17
C GLU A 134 18.92 5.89 10.25
N TYR A 135 17.79 5.47 10.82
CA TYR A 135 17.26 6.03 12.06
C TYR A 135 17.64 5.12 13.23
N ASN A 136 17.92 5.72 14.37
CA ASN A 136 18.24 4.98 15.59
C ASN A 136 17.27 5.39 16.71
N PHE A 137 16.28 4.58 16.93
CA PHE A 137 15.31 4.77 18.00
C PHE A 137 15.79 4.06 19.29
N SER A 138 16.64 4.77 20.04
CA SER A 138 17.21 4.30 21.32
C SER A 138 17.80 2.89 21.25
N GLY A 139 18.64 2.65 20.26
CA GLY A 139 19.35 1.38 20.06
C GLY A 139 18.67 0.43 19.07
N VAL A 140 17.50 0.78 18.53
CA VAL A 140 16.87 0.02 17.44
C VAL A 140 17.08 0.77 16.13
N LYS A 141 17.90 0.21 15.26
CA LYS A 141 18.18 0.78 13.94
C LYS A 141 17.16 0.36 12.93
N VAL A 142 16.67 1.31 12.12
CA VAL A 142 15.75 1.08 11.03
C VAL A 142 16.11 1.93 9.83
N HIS A 143 16.00 1.34 8.63
CA HIS A 143 16.07 2.04 7.35
C HIS A 143 14.66 2.04 6.73
N PHE A 144 14.15 3.20 6.39
CA PHE A 144 12.92 3.33 5.61
C PHE A 144 13.28 3.23 4.13
N LEU A 145 13.34 2.00 3.62
CA LEU A 145 13.75 1.74 2.23
C LEU A 145 12.70 2.28 1.27
N HIS A 146 13.11 3.06 0.27
CA HIS A 146 12.21 3.48 -0.80
C HIS A 146 11.93 2.30 -1.73
N THR A 147 10.72 1.77 -1.67
CA THR A 147 10.25 0.63 -2.46
C THR A 147 8.97 0.99 -3.23
N PRO A 148 9.07 1.91 -4.22
CA PRO A 148 7.91 2.43 -4.94
C PRO A 148 7.22 1.37 -5.79
N GLY A 149 6.05 1.75 -6.34
CA GLY A 149 5.29 0.94 -7.28
C GLY A 149 3.88 0.63 -6.77
N HIS A 150 3.71 0.32 -5.47
CA HIS A 150 2.40 0.32 -4.83
C HIS A 150 1.83 1.75 -4.78
N THR A 151 2.58 2.66 -4.20
CA THR A 151 2.49 4.11 -4.35
C THR A 151 3.86 4.68 -4.69
N LYS A 152 3.96 5.93 -5.14
CA LYS A 152 5.25 6.56 -5.50
C LYS A 152 6.19 6.76 -4.33
N GLY A 153 5.65 6.91 -3.13
CA GLY A 153 6.42 7.18 -1.91
C GLY A 153 6.53 5.98 -0.97
N TYR A 154 6.07 4.81 -1.40
CA TYR A 154 6.01 3.63 -0.57
C TYR A 154 7.34 3.28 0.08
N THR A 155 7.31 2.91 1.36
CA THR A 155 8.51 2.49 2.10
C THR A 155 8.34 1.14 2.79
N SER A 156 9.44 0.39 2.82
CA SER A 156 9.57 -0.85 3.58
C SER A 156 10.56 -0.65 4.72
N PRO A 157 10.11 -0.54 5.98
CA PRO A 157 10.98 -0.46 7.15
C PRO A 157 11.82 -1.72 7.31
N TYR A 158 13.15 -1.59 7.24
CA TYR A 158 14.13 -2.66 7.40
C TYR A 158 14.96 -2.46 8.67
N PHE A 159 15.04 -3.50 9.48
CA PHE A 159 15.78 -3.57 10.74
C PHE A 159 16.99 -4.49 10.58
N PRO A 160 18.13 -4.00 10.10
CA PRO A 160 19.26 -4.84 9.69
C PRO A 160 19.84 -5.68 10.82
N GLU A 161 19.95 -5.14 12.04
CA GLU A 161 20.49 -5.86 13.18
C GLU A 161 19.57 -6.98 13.69
N LEU A 162 18.31 -6.95 13.32
CA LEU A 162 17.31 -7.96 13.68
C LEU A 162 17.01 -8.95 12.54
N GLY A 163 17.50 -8.66 11.34
CA GLY A 163 17.14 -9.43 10.14
C GLY A 163 15.65 -9.39 9.83
N VAL A 164 14.97 -8.26 10.09
CA VAL A 164 13.52 -8.10 9.93
C VAL A 164 13.22 -7.00 8.92
N VAL A 165 12.27 -7.25 8.02
CA VAL A 165 11.71 -6.23 7.14
C VAL A 165 10.18 -6.25 7.19
N TYR A 166 9.58 -5.06 7.26
CA TYR A 166 8.14 -4.87 7.09
C TYR A 166 7.86 -4.49 5.65
N THR A 167 7.25 -5.41 4.92
CA THR A 167 6.99 -5.26 3.49
C THR A 167 5.58 -4.70 3.21
N GLY A 168 4.72 -4.58 4.25
CA GLY A 168 3.39 -3.99 4.14
C GLY A 168 2.58 -4.59 3.00
N ASP A 169 2.38 -3.83 1.93
CA ASP A 169 1.53 -4.17 0.78
C ASP A 169 2.24 -4.91 -0.37
N PHE A 170 3.51 -5.25 -0.18
CA PHE A 170 4.06 -6.43 -0.82
C PHE A 170 3.62 -7.63 0.03
N ASP A 171 2.33 -7.96 -0.04
CA ASP A 171 1.60 -8.72 0.99
C ASP A 171 1.36 -10.19 0.67
N MET A 172 1.72 -10.63 -0.53
CA MET A 172 1.58 -12.01 -1.01
C MET A 172 0.14 -12.54 -0.94
N THR A 173 -0.85 -11.65 -0.99
CA THR A 173 -2.26 -12.04 -1.00
C THR A 173 -2.66 -12.66 -2.34
N SER A 174 -3.74 -13.44 -2.35
CA SER A 174 -4.28 -14.03 -3.58
C SER A 174 -4.91 -13.01 -4.54
N PHE A 175 -5.09 -11.77 -4.10
CA PHE A 175 -5.50 -10.67 -4.96
C PHE A 175 -4.37 -10.30 -5.95
N GLY A 176 -3.12 -10.47 -5.55
CA GLY A 176 -1.93 -10.09 -6.30
C GLY A 176 -1.53 -8.64 -6.11
N PRO A 177 -0.46 -8.20 -6.79
CA PRO A 177 0.09 -6.87 -6.67
C PRO A 177 -0.94 -5.77 -6.93
N TRP A 178 -0.98 -4.77 -6.04
CA TRP A 178 -1.83 -3.59 -6.17
C TRP A 178 -0.97 -2.36 -6.52
N TYR A 179 -1.23 -1.74 -7.67
CA TYR A 179 -0.53 -0.56 -8.23
C TYR A 179 -1.50 0.37 -8.97
N PHE A 180 -2.78 0.34 -8.60
CA PHE A 180 -3.85 0.94 -9.40
C PHE A 180 -4.04 2.44 -9.14
N GLY A 181 -3.42 3.01 -8.11
CA GLY A 181 -3.38 4.44 -7.91
C GLY A 181 -2.74 5.17 -9.10
N THR A 182 -3.00 6.46 -9.25
CA THR A 182 -2.33 7.29 -10.27
C THR A 182 -0.82 7.29 -10.09
N ASP A 183 -0.39 7.19 -8.86
CA ASP A 183 0.99 7.20 -8.39
C ASP A 183 1.62 5.81 -8.26
N GLY A 184 0.87 4.74 -8.52
CA GLY A 184 1.43 3.39 -8.61
C GLY A 184 2.10 3.13 -9.97
N ASP A 185 3.07 2.22 -10.02
CA ASP A 185 3.75 1.80 -11.26
C ASP A 185 4.13 0.33 -11.23
N ILE A 186 3.83 -0.39 -12.32
CA ILE A 186 4.07 -1.84 -12.42
C ILE A 186 5.58 -2.14 -12.45
N ASN A 187 6.36 -1.36 -13.18
CA ASN A 187 7.78 -1.63 -13.33
C ASN A 187 8.55 -1.31 -12.04
N GLU A 188 8.21 -0.18 -11.39
CA GLU A 188 8.75 0.15 -10.07
C GLU A 188 8.38 -0.92 -9.03
N PHE A 189 7.14 -1.46 -9.07
CA PHE A 189 6.73 -2.55 -8.18
C PHE A 189 7.59 -3.80 -8.38
N ILE A 190 7.89 -4.16 -9.63
CA ILE A 190 8.77 -5.30 -9.97
C ILE A 190 10.20 -5.03 -9.47
N GLU A 191 10.76 -3.85 -9.71
CA GLU A 191 12.12 -3.52 -9.25
C GLU A 191 12.20 -3.48 -7.71
N SER A 192 11.23 -2.89 -7.03
CA SER A 192 11.14 -2.92 -5.57
C SER A 192 11.04 -4.33 -5.01
N SER A 193 10.33 -5.23 -5.69
CA SER A 193 10.28 -6.65 -5.31
C SER A 193 11.65 -7.30 -5.35
N LYS A 194 12.50 -6.97 -6.34
CA LYS A 194 13.89 -7.48 -6.42
C LYS A 194 14.72 -6.96 -5.26
N VAL A 195 14.61 -5.66 -4.95
CA VAL A 195 15.29 -5.06 -3.78
C VAL A 195 14.92 -5.81 -2.51
N LEU A 196 13.63 -6.07 -2.28
CA LEU A 196 13.17 -6.82 -1.09
C LEU A 196 13.70 -8.25 -1.04
N LEU A 197 13.84 -8.92 -2.18
CA LEU A 197 14.39 -10.28 -2.27
C LEU A 197 15.91 -10.34 -2.01
N GLU A 198 16.63 -9.25 -2.28
CA GLU A 198 18.09 -9.15 -2.11
C GLU A 198 18.49 -8.75 -0.67
N LEU A 199 17.54 -8.29 0.15
CA LEU A 199 17.82 -7.91 1.53
C LEU A 199 18.35 -9.11 2.34
N ASP A 200 19.32 -8.83 3.22
CA ASP A 200 19.80 -9.77 4.23
C ASP A 200 18.82 -9.79 5.42
N ALA A 201 17.63 -10.37 5.19
CA ALA A 201 16.57 -10.49 6.18
C ALA A 201 16.13 -11.96 6.32
N GLU A 202 15.89 -12.36 7.56
CA GLU A 202 15.40 -13.70 7.93
C GLU A 202 13.88 -13.74 8.07
N THR A 203 13.29 -12.60 8.44
CA THR A 203 11.85 -12.46 8.70
C THR A 203 11.25 -11.32 7.90
N TYR A 204 10.22 -11.64 7.14
CA TYR A 204 9.43 -10.71 6.34
C TYR A 204 8.04 -10.59 6.93
N ILE A 205 7.59 -9.36 7.20
CA ILE A 205 6.29 -9.08 7.81
C ILE A 205 5.45 -8.32 6.78
N THR A 206 4.31 -8.88 6.39
CA THR A 206 3.37 -8.23 5.46
C THR A 206 2.23 -7.55 6.21
N GLY A 207 1.61 -6.55 5.61
CA GLY A 207 0.46 -5.83 6.16
C GLY A 207 -0.77 -6.70 6.31
N HIS A 208 -0.98 -7.66 5.40
CA HIS A 208 -2.22 -8.40 5.29
C HIS A 208 -2.08 -9.92 5.43
N GLN A 209 -3.20 -10.59 5.75
CA GLN A 209 -3.40 -12.05 5.77
C GLN A 209 -2.31 -12.86 6.49
N LYS A 210 -1.51 -13.71 5.79
CA LYS A 210 -0.54 -14.61 6.42
C LYS A 210 0.45 -13.88 7.34
N GLY A 211 0.92 -12.73 6.95
CA GLY A 211 1.62 -11.75 7.75
C GLY A 211 3.09 -11.99 8.01
N VAL A 212 3.53 -13.17 8.37
CA VAL A 212 4.94 -13.44 8.72
C VAL A 212 5.46 -14.60 7.92
N PHE A 213 6.60 -14.37 7.27
CA PHE A 213 7.28 -15.31 6.39
C PHE A 213 8.75 -15.44 6.83
N THR A 214 9.29 -16.64 6.73
CA THR A 214 10.73 -16.84 6.66
C THR A 214 11.24 -16.35 5.29
N ARG A 215 12.56 -16.16 5.17
CA ARG A 215 13.18 -15.79 3.88
C ARG A 215 12.76 -16.71 2.74
N GLN A 216 12.85 -18.02 2.96
CA GLN A 216 12.51 -19.02 1.92
C GLN A 216 11.04 -18.94 1.52
N GLU A 217 10.12 -18.86 2.48
CA GLU A 217 8.69 -18.73 2.20
C GLU A 217 8.37 -17.44 1.45
N PHE A 218 9.06 -16.32 1.80
CA PHE A 218 8.87 -15.03 1.13
C PHE A 218 9.33 -15.08 -0.32
N ILE A 219 10.51 -15.64 -0.60
CA ILE A 219 11.04 -15.83 -1.96
C ILE A 219 10.05 -16.61 -2.83
N GLU A 220 9.55 -17.74 -2.32
CA GLU A 220 8.60 -18.58 -3.05
C GLU A 220 7.24 -17.88 -3.28
N ALA A 221 6.75 -17.14 -2.28
CA ALA A 221 5.51 -16.41 -2.36
C ALA A 221 5.63 -15.20 -3.31
N MET A 222 6.73 -14.43 -3.21
CA MET A 222 6.98 -13.25 -4.06
C MET A 222 7.09 -13.66 -5.53
N SER A 223 7.76 -14.76 -5.86
CA SER A 223 7.83 -15.23 -7.24
C SER A 223 6.45 -15.48 -7.85
N LYS A 224 5.54 -16.09 -7.09
CA LYS A 224 4.17 -16.35 -7.52
C LYS A 224 3.35 -15.04 -7.61
N TYR A 225 3.59 -14.14 -6.66
CA TYR A 225 2.91 -12.86 -6.57
C TYR A 225 3.23 -11.97 -7.79
N ILE A 226 4.50 -11.84 -8.15
CA ILE A 226 4.93 -11.08 -9.32
C ILE A 226 4.47 -11.72 -10.63
N ALA A 227 4.48 -13.05 -10.74
CA ALA A 227 3.99 -13.75 -11.92
C ALA A 227 2.50 -13.45 -12.25
N MET A 228 1.72 -12.98 -11.29
CA MET A 228 0.35 -12.53 -11.54
C MET A 228 0.29 -11.30 -12.43
N ILE A 229 1.33 -10.49 -12.49
CA ILE A 229 1.42 -9.34 -13.40
C ILE A 229 1.42 -9.83 -14.85
N ASP A 230 2.27 -10.81 -15.17
CA ASP A 230 2.35 -11.38 -16.52
C ASP A 230 1.04 -12.11 -16.90
N GLN A 231 0.40 -12.80 -15.96
CA GLN A 231 -0.92 -13.40 -16.19
C GLN A 231 -1.99 -12.36 -16.52
N ARG A 232 -1.94 -11.20 -15.89
CA ARG A 232 -2.84 -10.06 -16.18
C ARG A 232 -2.53 -9.48 -17.56
N ASP A 233 -1.25 -9.33 -17.92
CA ASP A 233 -0.81 -8.94 -19.26
C ASP A 233 -1.37 -9.88 -20.33
N GLU A 234 -1.24 -11.19 -20.16
CA GLU A 234 -1.77 -12.20 -21.10
C GLU A 234 -3.28 -12.10 -21.31
N ILE A 235 -4.04 -11.89 -20.23
CA ILE A 235 -5.51 -11.73 -20.31
C ILE A 235 -5.85 -10.48 -21.13
N ILE A 236 -5.20 -9.36 -20.83
CA ILE A 236 -5.43 -8.06 -21.48
C ILE A 236 -5.04 -8.14 -22.96
N GLU A 237 -3.84 -8.61 -23.26
CA GLU A 237 -3.35 -8.72 -24.63
C GLU A 237 -4.24 -9.63 -25.49
N LYS A 238 -4.66 -10.78 -24.94
CA LYS A 238 -5.60 -11.70 -25.62
C LYS A 238 -6.93 -11.01 -25.92
N SER A 239 -7.47 -10.23 -24.98
CA SER A 239 -8.74 -9.54 -25.14
C SER A 239 -8.64 -8.43 -26.21
N VAL A 240 -7.54 -7.68 -26.23
CA VAL A 240 -7.27 -6.68 -27.28
C VAL A 240 -7.16 -7.33 -28.66
N ARG A 241 -6.45 -8.46 -28.79
CA ARG A 241 -6.34 -9.22 -30.04
C ARG A 241 -7.69 -9.79 -30.50
N GLN A 242 -8.65 -9.98 -29.61
CA GLN A 242 -10.02 -10.37 -29.94
C GLN A 242 -10.91 -9.18 -30.34
N GLY A 243 -10.37 -7.96 -30.40
CA GLY A 243 -11.06 -6.75 -30.84
C GLY A 243 -11.84 -6.03 -29.74
N MET A 244 -11.62 -6.36 -28.47
CA MET A 244 -12.26 -5.61 -27.37
C MET A 244 -11.69 -4.19 -27.31
N ASN A 245 -12.57 -3.21 -27.19
CA ASN A 245 -12.21 -1.83 -26.90
C ASN A 245 -12.01 -1.64 -25.38
N PHE A 246 -11.54 -0.45 -24.97
CA PHE A 246 -11.22 -0.16 -23.57
C PHE A 246 -12.44 -0.25 -22.63
N GLU A 247 -13.63 0.18 -23.10
CA GLU A 247 -14.86 0.10 -22.28
C GLU A 247 -15.30 -1.36 -22.07
N GLU A 248 -15.25 -2.18 -23.11
CA GLU A 248 -15.54 -3.62 -23.01
C GLU A 248 -14.56 -4.31 -22.07
N LEU A 249 -13.25 -4.05 -22.26
CA LEU A 249 -12.18 -4.59 -21.43
C LEU A 249 -12.35 -4.20 -19.95
N SER A 250 -12.72 -2.94 -19.68
CA SER A 250 -12.95 -2.42 -18.33
C SER A 250 -14.19 -3.00 -17.60
N ASN A 251 -14.97 -3.84 -18.27
CA ASN A 251 -16.19 -4.44 -17.72
C ASN A 251 -16.11 -5.97 -17.61
N ILE A 252 -14.98 -6.61 -17.95
CA ILE A 252 -14.86 -8.06 -17.82
C ILE A 252 -14.47 -8.52 -16.42
N GLY A 253 -13.83 -7.66 -15.62
CA GLY A 253 -13.44 -7.94 -14.23
C GLY A 253 -12.14 -8.72 -14.13
N ILE A 254 -11.04 -8.07 -14.51
CA ILE A 254 -9.68 -8.65 -14.49
C ILE A 254 -9.10 -8.65 -13.09
N PHE A 255 -9.28 -7.54 -12.36
CA PHE A 255 -8.77 -7.36 -10.99
C PHE A 255 -9.89 -7.54 -9.96
N TYR A 256 -11.04 -6.92 -10.21
CA TYR A 256 -12.20 -7.00 -9.31
C TYR A 256 -13.34 -7.79 -9.94
N PRO A 257 -14.05 -8.64 -9.17
CA PRO A 257 -15.21 -9.36 -9.69
C PRO A 257 -16.19 -8.41 -10.37
N LYS A 258 -16.68 -8.77 -11.57
CA LYS A 258 -17.56 -7.93 -12.40
C LYS A 258 -18.72 -7.28 -11.62
N LYS A 259 -19.34 -8.02 -10.68
CA LYS A 259 -20.43 -7.52 -9.82
C LYS A 259 -20.00 -6.37 -8.89
N MET A 260 -18.71 -6.21 -8.62
CA MET A 260 -18.18 -5.15 -7.77
C MET A 260 -17.84 -3.88 -8.56
N LEU A 261 -17.81 -3.94 -9.89
CA LEU A 261 -17.48 -2.77 -10.74
C LEU A 261 -18.61 -1.72 -10.80
N GLU A 262 -19.74 -1.97 -10.13
CA GLU A 262 -20.75 -0.93 -9.85
C GLU A 262 -20.26 0.08 -8.78
N VAL A 263 -19.31 -0.33 -7.94
CA VAL A 263 -18.67 0.56 -6.95
C VAL A 263 -17.66 1.44 -7.67
N LEU A 264 -17.91 2.75 -7.66
CA LEU A 264 -17.14 3.75 -8.42
C LEU A 264 -15.63 3.64 -8.21
N ILE A 265 -15.19 3.47 -6.96
CA ILE A 265 -13.75 3.37 -6.63
C ILE A 265 -13.14 2.10 -7.24
N LEU A 266 -13.79 0.96 -7.12
CA LEU A 266 -13.30 -0.30 -7.69
C LEU A 266 -13.28 -0.25 -9.21
N LYS A 267 -14.26 0.41 -9.82
CA LYS A 267 -14.28 0.65 -11.27
C LYS A 267 -13.12 1.53 -11.70
N THR A 268 -12.78 2.56 -10.91
CA THR A 268 -11.61 3.40 -11.18
C THR A 268 -10.32 2.57 -11.19
N TRP A 269 -10.13 1.74 -10.17
CA TRP A 269 -8.93 0.91 -10.05
C TRP A 269 -8.84 -0.18 -11.11
N GLU A 270 -9.97 -0.80 -11.50
CA GLU A 270 -10.03 -1.71 -12.65
C GLU A 270 -9.54 -1.03 -13.93
N ARG A 271 -10.09 0.17 -14.24
CA ARG A 271 -9.73 0.95 -15.43
C ARG A 271 -8.27 1.42 -15.40
N SER A 272 -7.80 1.90 -14.25
CA SER A 272 -6.42 2.33 -14.06
C SER A 272 -5.44 1.17 -14.25
N GLY A 273 -5.72 0.03 -13.64
CA GLY A 273 -4.90 -1.17 -13.80
C GLY A 273 -4.80 -1.60 -15.26
N ILE A 274 -5.93 -1.65 -15.97
CA ILE A 274 -5.95 -1.99 -17.40
C ILE A 274 -5.11 -1.01 -18.22
N ARG A 275 -5.22 0.31 -17.99
CA ARG A 275 -4.39 1.30 -18.71
C ARG A 275 -2.90 1.08 -18.48
N LYS A 276 -2.48 0.79 -17.24
CA LYS A 276 -1.07 0.53 -16.91
C LYS A 276 -0.54 -0.72 -17.62
N HIS A 277 -1.31 -1.79 -17.64
CA HIS A 277 -0.96 -3.00 -18.40
C HIS A 277 -0.91 -2.76 -19.90
N LEU A 278 -1.89 -2.04 -20.47
CA LEU A 278 -1.88 -1.67 -21.89
C LEU A 278 -0.63 -0.85 -22.24
N GLN A 279 -0.29 0.14 -21.40
CA GLN A 279 0.92 0.93 -21.60
C GLN A 279 2.19 0.06 -21.54
N ARG A 280 2.29 -0.86 -20.57
CA ARG A 280 3.39 -1.83 -20.45
C ARG A 280 3.52 -2.71 -21.70
N LEU A 281 2.41 -3.13 -22.28
CA LEU A 281 2.32 -3.93 -23.50
C LEU A 281 2.55 -3.10 -24.80
N GLY A 282 2.73 -1.80 -24.69
CA GLY A 282 2.99 -0.91 -25.84
C GLY A 282 1.71 -0.40 -26.51
N TYR A 283 0.58 -0.40 -25.82
CA TYR A 283 -0.65 0.20 -26.33
C TYR A 283 -0.92 1.56 -25.68
N SER A 284 -1.64 2.44 -26.41
CA SER A 284 -2.24 3.66 -25.90
C SER A 284 -3.76 3.57 -25.93
N VAL A 285 -4.42 4.38 -25.10
CA VAL A 285 -5.88 4.46 -25.02
C VAL A 285 -6.31 5.88 -25.36
N GLN A 286 -7.13 6.06 -26.39
CA GLN A 286 -7.74 7.33 -26.80
C GLN A 286 -9.27 7.18 -26.78
N GLY A 287 -9.93 7.76 -25.78
CA GLY A 287 -11.35 7.47 -25.54
C GLY A 287 -11.59 6.00 -25.23
N SER A 288 -12.29 5.29 -26.11
CA SER A 288 -12.49 3.83 -26.01
C SER A 288 -11.56 3.01 -26.89
N GLU A 289 -10.85 3.65 -27.83
CA GLU A 289 -9.97 2.97 -28.77
C GLU A 289 -8.63 2.59 -28.13
N ILE A 290 -8.16 1.38 -28.45
CA ILE A 290 -6.84 0.85 -28.03
C ILE A 290 -5.99 0.75 -29.28
N GLU A 291 -4.88 1.46 -29.30
CA GLU A 291 -3.96 1.52 -30.43
C GLU A 291 -2.56 1.05 -30.03
N LEU A 292 -1.92 0.24 -30.90
CA LEU A 292 -0.52 -0.14 -30.72
C LEU A 292 0.36 1.10 -30.99
N VAL A 293 1.18 1.47 -30.01
CA VAL A 293 2.14 2.56 -30.18
C VAL A 293 3.30 2.05 -31.03
N ASN A 294 3.43 2.54 -32.25
CA ASN A 294 4.59 2.24 -33.08
C ASN A 294 5.86 2.73 -32.38
N LYS A 295 6.76 1.81 -32.10
CA LYS A 295 8.10 2.10 -31.56
C LYS A 295 9.00 2.76 -32.55
#